data_46ff6eacdd7e43a3ed11dec533eab179
#
_entry.id   46ff6eacdd7e43a3ed11dec533eab179
#
_cell.length_a   1.000
_cell.length_b   1.000
_cell.length_c   1.000
_cell.angle_alpha   90.00
_cell.angle_beta   90.00
_cell.angle_gamma   90.00
#
_symmetry.space_group_name_H-M   'P 1'
#
loop_
_entity.id
_entity.type
_entity.pdbx_description
1 polymer ?
#
loop_
_entity_poly.entity_id
_entity_poly.type
_entity_poly.pdbx_seq_one_letter_code
_entity_poly.pdbx_strand_id
1 'polypeptide(L)'
;LKAIDVFDTTTGNGYIDEANTVTYTPMCVKLFGAMSYHYSKIQERLEQEKLKLTKKLSSIPAEYATSETAKLYNGLKKEHTAQQLASILTWNEEEEQKRLDIEKRLKEKDPAKSAVEIRKQKLEIDKIIKEISDAYSQINSDAEQEIKALKVDAINKRKISQDSVHVIANKSDLEGVGSQVWKSLWEAARAFSLQEAYKNTDYPNIENEAKCVLCHQPLSNDAKERLLSFETFIKSQLESEAAQAEKKYKERISKLPIAIKKDTLSTKCNAANLSEDWLDCLVSIWEQIETASNSIKQDADITIDIKYITDNLDILKSNSEQFEKKALQFEEDIKLFDRYKATKELLELNAKKWCSEQKE
;
A
#
# COMPACT_ATOMS: atom_id res chain seq x y z
N LEU A 1 15.96 -67.37 69.11
CA LEU A 1 16.85 -68.42 69.65
C LEU A 1 17.46 -69.29 68.54
N LYS A 2 17.58 -68.90 67.31
CA LYS A 2 18.24 -69.67 66.22
C LYS A 2 19.58 -69.09 65.78
N ALA A 3 20.27 -68.37 66.65
CA ALA A 3 21.50 -67.72 66.31
C ALA A 3 22.63 -67.93 67.29
N ILE A 4 22.69 -69.08 67.95
CA ILE A 4 23.85 -69.46 68.72
C ILE A 4 24.51 -70.66 68.00
N ASP A 5 25.62 -70.37 67.31
CA ASP A 5 26.47 -71.42 66.76
C ASP A 5 27.25 -72.07 67.92
N VAL A 6 26.97 -73.29 68.20
CA VAL A 6 27.69 -74.10 69.26
C VAL A 6 28.87 -74.76 68.58
N PHE A 7 30.07 -74.38 69.00
CA PHE A 7 31.31 -74.99 68.57
C PHE A 7 31.65 -76.06 69.62
N ASP A 8 31.30 -77.32 69.36
CA ASP A 8 31.64 -78.47 70.21
C ASP A 8 32.89 -79.22 69.73
N THR A 9 33.35 -80.19 70.49
CA THR A 9 34.56 -80.98 70.15
C THR A 9 34.41 -81.73 68.83
N THR A 10 33.20 -82.15 68.46
CA THR A 10 32.93 -82.89 67.24
C THR A 10 33.05 -81.95 66.01
N THR A 11 32.52 -80.77 66.11
CA THR A 11 32.62 -79.74 65.09
C THR A 11 34.06 -79.29 65.00
N GLY A 12 34.79 -79.16 66.12
CA GLY A 12 36.22 -78.76 66.14
C GLY A 12 37.11 -79.81 65.49
N ASN A 13 36.89 -81.12 65.69
CA ASN A 13 37.65 -82.16 65.04
C ASN A 13 37.42 -82.20 63.51
N GLY A 14 36.18 -81.98 63.04
CA GLY A 14 35.92 -81.87 61.60
C GLY A 14 36.66 -80.71 60.90
N TYR A 15 36.99 -79.67 61.68
CA TYR A 15 37.79 -78.52 61.17
C TYR A 15 39.31 -78.76 61.20
N ILE A 16 39.77 -79.73 61.97
CA ILE A 16 41.23 -80.01 62.06
C ILE A 16 41.63 -81.07 61.02
N ASP A 17 40.74 -82.06 60.72
CA ASP A 17 41.05 -83.18 59.82
C ASP A 17 40.88 -82.80 58.31
N GLU A 18 40.16 -81.74 57.95
CA GLU A 18 40.06 -81.25 56.59
C GLU A 18 40.64 -79.83 56.51
N ALA A 19 41.48 -79.57 55.52
CA ALA A 19 42.03 -78.23 55.26
C ALA A 19 40.93 -77.28 54.79
N ASN A 20 40.02 -77.00 55.68
CA ASN A 20 38.91 -76.06 55.39
C ASN A 20 39.24 -74.65 55.84
N THR A 21 39.19 -73.73 54.91
CA THR A 21 39.27 -72.31 55.17
C THR A 21 37.94 -71.78 55.70
N VAL A 22 37.45 -72.33 56.82
CA VAL A 22 36.26 -71.72 57.44
C VAL A 22 36.68 -70.67 58.44
N THR A 23 36.52 -69.45 58.06
CA THR A 23 36.72 -68.33 58.95
C THR A 23 35.45 -68.06 59.75
N TYR A 24 35.52 -68.43 61.06
CA TYR A 24 34.47 -68.00 61.96
C TYR A 24 34.54 -66.51 62.21
N THR A 25 33.48 -65.83 61.81
CA THR A 25 33.38 -64.37 62.04
C THR A 25 32.33 -64.16 63.15
N PRO A 26 32.72 -63.68 64.32
CA PRO A 26 31.78 -63.41 65.40
C PRO A 26 30.66 -62.48 64.92
N MET A 27 29.44 -62.65 65.45
CA MET A 27 28.26 -61.90 65.05
C MET A 27 28.48 -60.40 65.22
N CYS A 28 29.23 -59.96 66.23
CA CYS A 28 29.61 -58.53 66.39
C CYS A 28 30.47 -58.03 65.28
N VAL A 29 31.37 -58.85 64.70
CA VAL A 29 32.19 -58.47 63.54
C VAL A 29 31.36 -58.43 62.25
N LYS A 30 30.38 -59.38 62.10
CA LYS A 30 29.41 -59.33 61.00
C LYS A 30 28.60 -58.02 60.99
N LEU A 31 28.24 -57.52 62.21
CA LEU A 31 27.53 -56.23 62.34
C LEU A 31 28.35 -55.13 61.80
N PHE A 32 29.64 -55.01 62.08
CA PHE A 32 30.50 -53.93 61.50
C PHE A 32 30.62 -54.08 60.00
N GLY A 33 30.70 -55.31 59.46
CA GLY A 33 30.68 -55.53 58.00
C GLY A 33 29.36 -55.05 57.35
N ALA A 34 28.23 -55.39 57.98
CA ALA A 34 26.93 -54.92 57.52
C ALA A 34 26.80 -53.41 57.62
N MET A 35 27.27 -52.77 58.68
CA MET A 35 27.31 -51.31 58.81
C MET A 35 28.16 -50.69 57.74
N SER A 36 29.38 -51.21 57.54
CA SER A 36 30.28 -50.73 56.49
C SER A 36 29.62 -50.77 55.09
N TYR A 37 28.96 -51.90 54.79
CA TYR A 37 28.22 -52.06 53.54
C TYR A 37 27.10 -51.02 53.39
N HIS A 38 26.31 -50.83 54.46
CA HIS A 38 25.23 -49.81 54.38
C HIS A 38 25.75 -48.41 54.30
N TYR A 39 26.84 -48.05 54.99
CA TYR A 39 27.49 -46.76 54.87
C TYR A 39 28.01 -46.53 53.44
N SER A 40 28.64 -47.51 52.80
CA SER A 40 29.08 -47.40 51.41
C SER A 40 27.89 -47.23 50.48
N LYS A 41 26.78 -47.91 50.68
CA LYS A 41 25.56 -47.72 49.87
C LYS A 41 24.93 -46.32 50.04
N ILE A 42 24.94 -45.82 51.27
CA ILE A 42 24.48 -44.47 51.57
C ILE A 42 25.39 -43.48 50.88
N GLN A 43 26.69 -43.63 50.92
CA GLN A 43 27.68 -42.81 50.30
C GLN A 43 27.51 -42.81 48.76
N GLU A 44 27.37 -43.97 48.13
CA GLU A 44 27.09 -44.12 46.71
C GLU A 44 25.82 -43.34 46.33
N ARG A 45 24.75 -43.48 47.11
CA ARG A 45 23.48 -42.80 46.86
C ARG A 45 23.62 -41.28 47.00
N LEU A 46 24.29 -40.80 48.02
CA LEU A 46 24.55 -39.36 48.20
C LEU A 46 25.41 -38.78 47.09
N GLU A 47 26.41 -39.52 46.62
CA GLU A 47 27.23 -39.07 45.45
C GLU A 47 26.37 -39.04 44.16
N GLN A 48 25.47 -40.01 43.96
CA GLN A 48 24.53 -39.99 42.84
C GLN A 48 23.54 -38.79 42.92
N GLU A 49 23.02 -38.50 44.11
CA GLU A 49 22.14 -37.35 44.33
C GLU A 49 22.91 -36.02 44.14
N LYS A 50 24.13 -35.95 44.63
CA LYS A 50 25.02 -34.81 44.40
C LYS A 50 25.33 -34.58 42.93
N LEU A 51 25.55 -35.66 42.14
CA LEU A 51 25.74 -35.57 40.69
C LEU A 51 24.47 -35.07 39.97
N LYS A 52 23.28 -35.45 40.45
CA LYS A 52 22.01 -34.93 39.91
C LYS A 52 21.80 -33.48 40.24
N LEU A 53 22.28 -32.98 41.37
CA LEU A 53 22.17 -31.58 41.78
C LEU A 53 23.26 -30.68 41.15
N THR A 54 24.37 -31.24 40.64
CA THR A 54 25.38 -30.54 39.88
C THR A 54 24.93 -30.39 38.44
N LYS A 55 23.98 -29.49 38.16
CA LYS A 55 23.67 -29.07 36.78
C LYS A 55 24.94 -28.41 36.21
N LYS A 56 25.41 -28.92 35.06
CA LYS A 56 26.41 -28.23 34.27
C LYS A 56 25.70 -27.13 33.47
N LEU A 57 26.21 -25.92 33.56
CA LEU A 57 25.77 -24.83 32.68
C LEU A 57 25.94 -25.29 31.21
N SER A 58 24.95 -25.01 30.36
CA SER A 58 25.05 -25.22 28.94
C SER A 58 26.23 -24.42 28.38
N SER A 59 27.02 -25.02 27.49
CA SER A 59 28.14 -24.28 26.87
C SER A 59 27.58 -23.22 25.92
N ILE A 60 28.03 -21.97 26.10
CA ILE A 60 27.63 -20.89 25.22
C ILE A 60 28.18 -21.13 23.80
N PRO A 61 27.39 -20.87 22.72
CA PRO A 61 27.86 -21.01 21.35
C PRO A 61 29.14 -20.19 21.08
N ALA A 62 30.06 -20.75 20.29
CA ALA A 62 31.34 -20.12 20.00
C ALA A 62 31.18 -18.72 19.36
N GLU A 63 30.10 -18.50 18.62
CA GLU A 63 29.77 -17.23 17.98
C GLU A 63 29.54 -16.10 19.00
N TYR A 64 29.12 -16.41 20.23
CA TYR A 64 28.89 -15.41 21.30
C TYR A 64 30.06 -15.30 22.29
N ALA A 65 31.09 -16.12 22.15
CA ALA A 65 32.17 -16.24 23.14
C ALA A 65 32.91 -14.93 23.46
N THR A 66 32.90 -13.98 22.55
CA THR A 66 33.57 -12.69 22.71
C THR A 66 32.70 -11.62 23.39
N SER A 67 31.41 -11.89 23.60
CA SER A 67 30.46 -10.95 24.23
C SER A 67 30.76 -10.82 25.74
N GLU A 68 30.46 -9.68 26.34
CA GLU A 68 30.54 -9.46 27.78
C GLU A 68 29.53 -10.36 28.52
N THR A 69 28.35 -10.55 27.94
CA THR A 69 27.31 -11.47 28.43
C THR A 69 27.87 -12.90 28.53
N ALA A 70 28.61 -13.37 27.51
CA ALA A 70 29.23 -14.70 27.54
C ALA A 70 30.31 -14.82 28.61
N LYS A 71 31.11 -13.80 28.81
CA LYS A 71 32.14 -13.76 29.88
C LYS A 71 31.50 -13.83 31.26
N LEU A 72 30.41 -13.08 31.48
CA LEU A 72 29.65 -13.13 32.73
C LEU A 72 29.03 -14.50 32.93
N TYR A 73 28.39 -15.08 31.91
CA TYR A 73 27.77 -16.39 31.97
C TYR A 73 28.78 -17.50 32.30
N ASN A 74 29.94 -17.53 31.64
CA ASN A 74 31.00 -18.50 31.89
C ASN A 74 31.69 -18.28 33.24
N GLY A 75 31.65 -17.04 33.77
CA GLY A 75 32.19 -16.70 35.08
C GLY A 75 31.23 -16.81 36.24
N LEU A 76 30.03 -17.37 36.04
CA LEU A 76 29.02 -17.51 37.12
C LEU A 76 29.52 -18.31 38.29
N LYS A 77 29.44 -17.70 39.49
CA LYS A 77 29.81 -18.29 40.79
C LYS A 77 28.61 -18.15 41.72
N LYS A 78 28.61 -18.97 42.81
CA LYS A 78 27.58 -18.89 43.85
C LYS A 78 27.42 -17.54 44.54
N GLU A 79 28.39 -16.66 44.38
CA GLU A 79 28.48 -15.35 45.03
C GLU A 79 27.75 -14.26 44.22
N HIS A 80 27.33 -14.56 42.97
CA HIS A 80 26.62 -13.57 42.13
C HIS A 80 25.21 -13.29 42.70
N THR A 81 24.85 -12.02 42.74
CA THR A 81 23.58 -11.57 43.27
C THR A 81 22.45 -11.85 42.27
N ALA A 82 21.23 -12.03 42.76
CA ALA A 82 20.04 -12.19 41.91
C ALA A 82 19.87 -11.04 40.90
N GLN A 83 20.33 -9.82 41.25
CA GLN A 83 20.26 -8.66 40.40
C GLN A 83 21.24 -8.74 39.21
N GLN A 84 22.43 -9.31 39.39
CA GLN A 84 23.40 -9.58 38.31
C GLN A 84 22.89 -10.69 37.38
N LEU A 85 22.27 -11.72 37.95
CA LEU A 85 21.65 -12.80 37.17
C LEU A 85 20.43 -12.30 36.36
N ALA A 86 19.62 -11.42 36.93
CA ALA A 86 18.49 -10.82 36.22
C ALA A 86 18.95 -10.06 34.98
N SER A 87 20.07 -9.34 35.02
CA SER A 87 20.62 -8.59 33.88
C SER A 87 20.96 -9.47 32.68
N ILE A 88 21.33 -10.73 32.91
CA ILE A 88 21.70 -11.71 31.86
C ILE A 88 20.52 -12.58 31.44
N LEU A 89 19.64 -12.93 32.39
CA LEU A 89 18.58 -13.93 32.17
C LEU A 89 17.21 -13.34 31.87
N THR A 90 17.02 -12.03 32.01
CA THR A 90 15.76 -11.39 31.62
C THR A 90 15.83 -10.93 30.17
N TRP A 91 14.83 -11.32 29.39
CA TRP A 91 14.64 -10.88 28.03
C TRP A 91 13.25 -10.25 27.91
N ASN A 92 13.15 -9.09 27.31
CA ASN A 92 11.89 -8.36 27.13
C ASN A 92 11.62 -8.05 25.65
N GLU A 93 10.41 -7.60 25.37
CA GLU A 93 9.96 -7.27 24.00
C GLU A 93 10.74 -6.10 23.38
N GLU A 94 11.14 -5.13 24.18
CA GLU A 94 11.92 -3.97 23.71
C GLU A 94 13.30 -4.42 23.21
N GLU A 95 13.95 -5.35 23.93
CA GLU A 95 15.24 -5.90 23.51
C GLU A 95 15.12 -6.75 22.24
N GLU A 96 14.01 -7.51 22.08
CA GLU A 96 13.75 -8.23 20.84
C GLU A 96 13.55 -7.27 19.67
N GLN A 97 12.76 -6.23 19.84
CA GLN A 97 12.56 -5.22 18.78
C GLN A 97 13.88 -4.53 18.41
N LYS A 98 14.68 -4.16 19.40
CA LYS A 98 16.00 -3.56 19.19
C LYS A 98 16.95 -4.50 18.44
N ARG A 99 16.96 -5.77 18.80
CA ARG A 99 17.75 -6.80 18.13
C ARG A 99 17.36 -6.93 16.65
N LEU A 100 16.06 -7.02 16.38
CA LEU A 100 15.53 -7.13 15.03
C LEU A 100 15.80 -5.89 14.19
N ASP A 101 15.70 -4.69 14.77
CA ASP A 101 16.01 -3.44 14.08
C ASP A 101 17.50 -3.36 13.69
N ILE A 102 18.39 -3.63 14.63
CA ILE A 102 19.84 -3.65 14.36
C ILE A 102 20.19 -4.70 13.30
N GLU A 103 19.63 -5.90 13.38
CA GLU A 103 19.86 -6.97 12.43
C GLU A 103 19.41 -6.56 11.02
N LYS A 104 18.23 -5.93 10.90
CA LYS A 104 17.68 -5.43 9.65
C LYS A 104 18.56 -4.34 9.04
N ARG A 105 19.00 -3.38 9.85
CA ARG A 105 19.88 -2.27 9.41
C ARG A 105 21.27 -2.77 9.00
N LEU A 106 21.81 -3.80 9.66
CA LEU A 106 23.08 -4.42 9.27
C LEU A 106 23.01 -5.23 7.99
N LYS A 107 21.84 -5.84 7.66
CA LYS A 107 21.61 -6.56 6.41
C LYS A 107 21.62 -5.64 5.18
N GLU A 108 21.24 -4.37 5.35
CA GLU A 108 21.26 -3.40 4.27
C GLU A 108 22.70 -3.00 3.92
N LYS A 109 23.16 -3.40 2.74
CA LYS A 109 24.55 -3.18 2.31
C LYS A 109 24.79 -1.78 1.76
N ASP A 110 23.78 -1.19 1.11
CA ASP A 110 23.87 0.12 0.46
C ASP A 110 22.63 0.98 0.78
N PRO A 111 22.58 1.60 1.98
CA PRO A 111 21.46 2.45 2.38
C PRO A 111 21.22 3.62 1.42
N ALA A 112 22.27 4.15 0.77
CA ALA A 112 22.13 5.25 -0.19
C ALA A 112 21.30 4.82 -1.42
N LYS A 113 21.62 3.67 -1.99
CA LYS A 113 20.89 3.11 -3.11
C LYS A 113 19.45 2.78 -2.72
N SER A 114 19.25 2.21 -1.53
CA SER A 114 17.93 1.86 -1.01
C SER A 114 17.06 3.10 -0.76
N ALA A 115 17.62 4.19 -0.25
CA ALA A 115 16.92 5.46 -0.09
C ALA A 115 16.44 6.02 -1.44
N VAL A 116 17.30 6.01 -2.45
CA VAL A 116 16.97 6.47 -3.81
C VAL A 116 15.87 5.62 -4.43
N GLU A 117 15.94 4.30 -4.28
CA GLU A 117 14.94 3.38 -4.82
C GLU A 117 13.57 3.55 -4.17
N ILE A 118 13.53 3.66 -2.85
CA ILE A 118 12.29 3.93 -2.11
C ILE A 118 11.67 5.26 -2.52
N ARG A 119 12.47 6.31 -2.72
CA ARG A 119 11.95 7.59 -3.20
C ARG A 119 11.39 7.53 -4.61
N LYS A 120 11.97 6.72 -5.49
CA LYS A 120 11.39 6.47 -6.81
C LYS A 120 10.03 5.79 -6.69
N GLN A 121 9.94 4.74 -5.88
CA GLN A 121 8.67 4.04 -5.62
C GLN A 121 7.62 4.98 -5.04
N LYS A 122 8.00 5.82 -4.06
CA LYS A 122 7.13 6.87 -3.51
C LYS A 122 6.62 7.82 -4.59
N LEU A 123 7.49 8.30 -5.46
CA LEU A 123 7.08 9.20 -6.55
C LEU A 123 6.06 8.55 -7.49
N GLU A 124 6.17 7.24 -7.75
CA GLU A 124 5.17 6.54 -8.56
C GLU A 124 3.85 6.38 -7.81
N ILE A 125 3.87 6.12 -6.49
CA ILE A 125 2.65 6.14 -5.65
C ILE A 125 1.99 7.52 -5.68
N ASP A 126 2.77 8.60 -5.50
CA ASP A 126 2.24 9.96 -5.50
C ASP A 126 1.61 10.33 -6.86
N LYS A 127 2.16 9.83 -7.99
CA LYS A 127 1.54 9.98 -9.31
C LYS A 127 0.19 9.27 -9.40
N ILE A 128 0.10 8.04 -8.90
CA ILE A 128 -1.16 7.28 -8.85
C ILE A 128 -2.20 8.03 -8.02
N ILE A 129 -1.83 8.49 -6.83
CA ILE A 129 -2.70 9.27 -5.95
C ILE A 129 -3.22 10.52 -6.67
N LYS A 130 -2.32 11.26 -7.32
CA LYS A 130 -2.67 12.46 -8.05
C LYS A 130 -3.64 12.18 -9.20
N GLU A 131 -3.36 11.16 -10.02
CA GLU A 131 -4.22 10.79 -11.14
C GLU A 131 -5.64 10.42 -10.68
N ILE A 132 -5.77 9.62 -9.62
CA ILE A 132 -7.08 9.25 -9.07
C ILE A 132 -7.76 10.48 -8.47
N SER A 133 -7.04 11.31 -7.72
CA SER A 133 -7.58 12.53 -7.11
C SER A 133 -8.05 13.53 -8.15
N ASP A 134 -7.27 13.73 -9.20
CA ASP A 134 -7.62 14.61 -10.34
C ASP A 134 -8.85 14.06 -11.07
N ALA A 135 -8.91 12.75 -11.32
CA ALA A 135 -10.05 12.09 -11.95
C ALA A 135 -11.30 12.18 -11.08
N TYR A 136 -11.19 11.90 -9.79
CA TYR A 136 -12.29 12.00 -8.83
C TYR A 136 -12.83 13.43 -8.73
N SER A 137 -11.97 14.43 -8.78
CA SER A 137 -12.39 15.85 -8.77
C SER A 137 -13.29 16.21 -9.95
N GLN A 138 -13.20 15.48 -11.07
CA GLN A 138 -14.02 15.73 -12.28
C GLN A 138 -15.41 15.09 -12.23
N ILE A 139 -15.66 14.19 -11.26
CA ILE A 139 -16.91 13.41 -11.15
C ILE A 139 -17.57 13.53 -9.78
N ASN A 140 -17.00 14.31 -8.86
CA ASN A 140 -17.58 14.54 -7.54
C ASN A 140 -18.90 15.34 -7.64
N SER A 141 -19.61 15.46 -6.52
CA SER A 141 -20.92 16.15 -6.46
C SER A 141 -20.87 17.57 -7.03
N ASP A 142 -19.80 18.31 -6.76
CA ASP A 142 -19.67 19.69 -7.24
C ASP A 142 -19.51 19.74 -8.77
N ALA A 143 -18.67 18.84 -9.32
CA ALA A 143 -18.47 18.71 -10.76
C ALA A 143 -19.74 18.26 -11.48
N GLU A 144 -20.51 17.34 -10.88
CA GLU A 144 -21.81 16.91 -11.39
C GLU A 144 -22.79 18.08 -11.45
N GLN A 145 -22.90 18.88 -10.38
CA GLN A 145 -23.77 20.05 -10.33
C GLN A 145 -23.35 21.10 -11.37
N GLU A 146 -22.04 21.36 -11.50
CA GLU A 146 -21.51 22.26 -12.52
C GLU A 146 -21.92 21.82 -13.93
N ILE A 147 -21.76 20.52 -14.26
CA ILE A 147 -22.09 19.97 -15.56
C ILE A 147 -23.60 20.07 -15.84
N LYS A 148 -24.44 19.74 -14.84
CA LYS A 148 -25.90 19.89 -14.92
C LYS A 148 -26.29 21.35 -15.16
N ALA A 149 -25.66 22.30 -14.49
CA ALA A 149 -25.91 23.74 -14.68
C ALA A 149 -25.52 24.18 -16.11
N LEU A 150 -24.34 23.78 -16.60
CA LEU A 150 -23.92 24.05 -17.97
C LEU A 150 -24.87 23.48 -19.04
N LYS A 151 -25.38 22.26 -18.79
CA LYS A 151 -26.36 21.61 -19.67
C LYS A 151 -27.66 22.42 -19.74
N VAL A 152 -28.19 22.79 -18.56
CA VAL A 152 -29.42 23.57 -18.46
C VAL A 152 -29.24 24.96 -19.14
N ASP A 153 -28.12 25.63 -18.92
CA ASP A 153 -27.80 26.91 -19.57
C ASP A 153 -27.79 26.77 -21.10
N ALA A 154 -27.09 25.74 -21.62
CA ALA A 154 -27.01 25.45 -23.03
C ALA A 154 -28.41 25.17 -23.66
N ILE A 155 -29.24 24.36 -22.98
CA ILE A 155 -30.60 24.06 -23.44
C ILE A 155 -31.46 25.31 -23.44
N ASN A 156 -31.44 26.10 -22.36
CA ASN A 156 -32.26 27.32 -22.25
C ASN A 156 -31.88 28.36 -23.33
N LYS A 157 -30.58 28.63 -23.50
CA LYS A 157 -30.12 29.56 -24.50
C LYS A 157 -30.42 29.09 -25.92
N ARG A 158 -30.29 27.78 -26.17
CA ARG A 158 -30.68 27.18 -27.45
C ARG A 158 -32.18 27.35 -27.70
N LYS A 159 -33.03 27.12 -26.70
CA LYS A 159 -34.47 27.34 -26.82
C LYS A 159 -34.80 28.80 -27.13
N ILE A 160 -34.22 29.77 -26.41
CA ILE A 160 -34.43 31.19 -26.63
C ILE A 160 -34.01 31.58 -28.06
N SER A 161 -32.84 31.08 -28.52
CA SER A 161 -32.41 31.31 -29.91
C SER A 161 -33.42 30.72 -30.90
N GLN A 162 -33.92 29.50 -30.70
CA GLN A 162 -34.91 28.85 -31.56
C GLN A 162 -36.26 29.58 -31.59
N ASP A 163 -36.75 30.02 -30.41
CA ASP A 163 -38.00 30.79 -30.35
C ASP A 163 -37.89 32.08 -31.13
N SER A 164 -36.71 32.72 -31.15
CA SER A 164 -36.41 33.87 -31.98
C SER A 164 -36.43 33.58 -33.50
N VAL A 165 -36.04 32.33 -33.87
CA VAL A 165 -36.15 31.84 -35.27
C VAL A 165 -37.58 31.70 -35.73
N HIS A 166 -38.48 31.20 -34.85
CA HIS A 166 -39.88 31.01 -35.23
C HIS A 166 -40.57 32.32 -35.67
N VAL A 167 -40.18 33.43 -35.06
CA VAL A 167 -40.65 34.76 -35.47
C VAL A 167 -40.20 35.11 -36.91
N ILE A 168 -39.01 34.61 -37.32
CA ILE A 168 -38.44 34.86 -38.65
C ILE A 168 -38.88 33.79 -39.66
N ALA A 169 -39.01 32.56 -39.23
CA ALA A 169 -39.41 31.44 -40.07
C ALA A 169 -40.89 31.53 -40.53
N ASN A 170 -41.76 32.19 -39.77
CA ASN A 170 -43.11 32.52 -40.24
C ASN A 170 -43.17 33.37 -41.52
N LYS A 171 -42.02 33.92 -41.95
CA LYS A 171 -41.82 34.59 -43.22
C LYS A 171 -41.17 33.68 -44.29
N SER A 172 -40.92 32.41 -43.98
CA SER A 172 -40.33 31.44 -44.91
C SER A 172 -41.35 30.40 -45.37
N ASP A 173 -41.31 30.10 -46.65
CA ASP A 173 -42.20 29.08 -47.26
C ASP A 173 -41.69 27.64 -47.08
N LEU A 174 -40.53 27.47 -46.46
CA LEU A 174 -39.86 26.15 -46.23
C LEU A 174 -39.71 25.85 -44.76
N GLU A 175 -40.00 24.62 -44.39
CA GLU A 175 -39.69 24.10 -43.06
C GLU A 175 -38.20 23.87 -42.86
N GLY A 176 -37.73 23.93 -41.60
CA GLY A 176 -36.31 23.66 -41.21
C GLY A 176 -35.36 24.84 -41.28
N VAL A 177 -35.85 26.07 -41.58
CA VAL A 177 -35.05 27.29 -41.44
C VAL A 177 -34.58 27.43 -40.00
N GLY A 178 -33.26 27.71 -39.80
CA GLY A 178 -32.61 27.80 -38.52
C GLY A 178 -32.10 26.45 -37.92
N SER A 179 -32.39 25.33 -38.62
CA SER A 179 -31.77 24.02 -38.22
C SER A 179 -30.24 24.05 -38.46
N GLN A 180 -29.52 23.12 -37.85
CA GLN A 180 -28.06 23.00 -38.01
C GLN A 180 -27.68 22.79 -39.50
N VAL A 181 -28.44 21.98 -40.23
CA VAL A 181 -28.22 21.73 -41.64
C VAL A 181 -28.41 23.01 -42.44
N TRP A 182 -29.50 23.76 -42.15
CA TRP A 182 -29.75 25.04 -42.79
C TRP A 182 -28.64 26.09 -42.48
N LYS A 183 -28.14 26.15 -41.23
CA LYS A 183 -27.03 27.02 -40.85
C LYS A 183 -25.75 26.66 -41.60
N SER A 184 -25.42 25.39 -41.72
CA SER A 184 -24.25 24.95 -42.51
C SER A 184 -24.36 25.33 -43.98
N LEU A 185 -25.57 25.21 -44.57
CA LEU A 185 -25.85 25.66 -45.94
C LEU A 185 -25.68 27.19 -46.04
N TRP A 186 -26.19 27.96 -45.06
CA TRP A 186 -26.07 29.43 -45.04
C TRP A 186 -24.64 29.89 -44.94
N GLU A 187 -23.82 29.27 -44.08
CA GLU A 187 -22.39 29.60 -43.95
C GLU A 187 -21.61 29.25 -45.21
N ALA A 188 -21.90 28.12 -45.86
CA ALA A 188 -21.29 27.79 -47.15
C ALA A 188 -21.65 28.79 -48.24
N ALA A 189 -22.92 29.21 -48.31
CA ALA A 189 -23.39 30.23 -49.25
C ALA A 189 -22.73 31.60 -48.98
N ARG A 190 -22.57 31.98 -47.72
CA ARG A 190 -21.84 33.18 -47.30
C ARG A 190 -20.36 33.12 -47.74
N ALA A 191 -19.68 32.02 -47.45
CA ALA A 191 -18.29 31.84 -47.84
C ALA A 191 -18.10 31.92 -49.34
N PHE A 192 -18.95 31.26 -50.13
CA PHE A 192 -18.95 31.33 -51.59
C PHE A 192 -19.20 32.76 -52.09
N SER A 193 -20.17 33.48 -51.51
CA SER A 193 -20.45 34.87 -51.85
C SER A 193 -19.24 35.75 -51.66
N LEU A 194 -18.63 35.73 -50.47
CA LEU A 194 -17.52 36.63 -50.10
C LEU A 194 -16.20 36.28 -50.79
N GLN A 195 -15.95 35.00 -51.05
CA GLN A 195 -14.67 34.57 -51.61
C GLN A 195 -14.65 34.54 -53.12
N GLU A 196 -15.79 34.23 -53.77
CA GLU A 196 -15.82 33.96 -55.20
C GLU A 196 -16.82 34.85 -55.95
N ALA A 197 -18.10 34.89 -55.54
CA ALA A 197 -19.16 35.49 -56.34
C ALA A 197 -19.21 37.02 -56.22
N TYR A 198 -19.07 37.59 -55.02
CA TYR A 198 -19.22 38.99 -54.68
C TYR A 198 -18.12 39.47 -53.73
N LYS A 199 -16.86 39.41 -54.15
CA LYS A 199 -15.65 39.56 -53.33
C LYS A 199 -15.51 40.81 -52.47
N ASN A 200 -16.19 41.89 -52.80
CA ASN A 200 -16.05 43.17 -52.11
C ASN A 200 -17.38 43.71 -51.58
N THR A 201 -18.36 42.85 -51.39
CA THR A 201 -19.67 43.28 -50.91
C THR A 201 -20.05 42.46 -49.70
N ASP A 202 -20.85 43.01 -48.79
CA ASP A 202 -21.38 42.29 -47.67
C ASP A 202 -22.35 41.18 -48.10
N TYR A 203 -22.41 40.09 -47.31
CA TYR A 203 -23.39 39.03 -47.48
C TYR A 203 -24.62 39.29 -46.60
N PRO A 204 -25.85 39.10 -47.13
CA PRO A 204 -26.19 38.81 -48.53
C PRO A 204 -26.06 40.07 -49.42
N ASN A 205 -25.59 39.90 -50.64
CA ASN A 205 -25.59 40.99 -51.58
C ASN A 205 -27.05 41.31 -52.01
N ILE A 206 -27.51 42.51 -51.69
CA ILE A 206 -28.87 42.99 -51.95
C ILE A 206 -28.89 44.21 -52.92
N GLU A 207 -27.76 44.50 -53.50
CA GLU A 207 -27.67 45.64 -54.49
C GLU A 207 -28.56 45.41 -55.72
N ASN A 208 -28.71 46.46 -56.51
CA ASN A 208 -29.49 46.32 -57.73
C ASN A 208 -28.87 45.29 -58.67
N GLU A 209 -29.74 44.40 -59.23
CA GLU A 209 -29.36 43.27 -60.06
C GLU A 209 -28.65 42.10 -59.35
N ALA A 210 -28.56 42.12 -58.03
CA ALA A 210 -28.01 40.97 -57.27
C ALA A 210 -28.76 39.68 -57.55
N LYS A 211 -28.02 38.58 -57.76
CA LYS A 211 -28.54 37.26 -57.99
C LYS A 211 -28.32 36.33 -56.76
N CYS A 212 -29.23 35.44 -56.54
CA CYS A 212 -29.05 34.42 -55.51
C CYS A 212 -27.81 33.58 -55.78
N VAL A 213 -26.92 33.46 -54.82
CA VAL A 213 -25.68 32.67 -54.94
C VAL A 213 -25.89 31.17 -55.11
N LEU A 214 -27.08 30.66 -54.80
CA LEU A 214 -27.43 29.24 -54.95
C LEU A 214 -28.12 28.91 -56.27
N CYS A 215 -29.15 29.70 -56.69
CA CYS A 215 -29.94 29.40 -57.88
C CYS A 215 -29.74 30.39 -59.05
N HIS A 216 -28.91 31.42 -58.86
CA HIS A 216 -28.55 32.48 -59.84
C HIS A 216 -29.72 33.30 -60.36
N GLN A 217 -30.92 33.20 -59.74
CA GLN A 217 -32.05 34.06 -60.10
C GLN A 217 -31.88 35.49 -59.55
N PRO A 218 -32.43 36.49 -60.26
CA PRO A 218 -32.49 37.83 -59.69
C PRO A 218 -33.29 37.87 -58.40
N LEU A 219 -32.82 38.61 -57.41
CA LEU A 219 -33.46 38.74 -56.12
C LEU A 219 -34.65 39.69 -56.17
N SER A 220 -35.86 39.25 -55.86
CA SER A 220 -36.99 40.14 -55.61
C SER A 220 -36.81 40.88 -54.30
N ASN A 221 -37.57 41.97 -54.10
CA ASN A 221 -37.49 42.75 -52.84
C ASN A 221 -37.79 41.87 -51.61
N ASP A 222 -38.80 40.97 -51.69
CA ASP A 222 -39.14 40.05 -50.62
C ASP A 222 -38.04 39.01 -50.36
N ALA A 223 -37.33 38.59 -51.44
CA ALA A 223 -36.20 37.65 -51.26
C ALA A 223 -35.03 38.38 -50.59
N LYS A 224 -34.73 39.65 -50.92
CA LYS A 224 -33.72 40.46 -50.27
C LYS A 224 -34.00 40.68 -48.78
N GLU A 225 -35.24 41.01 -48.41
CA GLU A 225 -35.67 41.15 -47.01
C GLU A 225 -35.54 39.86 -46.23
N ARG A 226 -35.92 38.70 -46.81
CA ARG A 226 -35.74 37.40 -46.18
C ARG A 226 -34.27 37.09 -45.96
N LEU A 227 -33.43 37.27 -46.96
CA LEU A 227 -31.99 37.01 -46.80
C LEU A 227 -31.36 37.91 -45.75
N LEU A 228 -31.73 39.18 -45.65
CA LEU A 228 -31.27 40.09 -44.59
C LEU A 228 -31.75 39.63 -43.21
N SER A 229 -33.01 39.20 -43.13
CA SER A 229 -33.56 38.67 -41.86
C SER A 229 -32.82 37.43 -41.39
N PHE A 230 -32.50 36.51 -42.31
CA PHE A 230 -31.72 35.29 -42.02
C PHE A 230 -30.30 35.64 -41.60
N GLU A 231 -29.62 36.55 -42.24
CA GLU A 231 -28.28 36.98 -41.87
C GLU A 231 -28.26 37.67 -40.51
N THR A 232 -29.26 38.53 -40.23
CA THR A 232 -29.42 39.19 -38.95
C THR A 232 -29.61 38.17 -37.83
N PHE A 233 -30.38 37.10 -38.08
CA PHE A 233 -30.55 36.01 -37.13
C PHE A 233 -29.22 35.26 -36.87
N ILE A 234 -28.51 34.85 -37.92
CA ILE A 234 -27.23 34.13 -37.77
C ILE A 234 -26.19 34.97 -37.03
N LYS A 235 -26.19 36.30 -37.27
CA LYS A 235 -25.34 37.27 -36.55
C LYS A 235 -25.90 37.64 -35.16
N SER A 236 -27.10 37.19 -34.82
CA SER A 236 -27.73 37.61 -33.57
C SER A 236 -26.88 37.17 -32.35
N GLN A 237 -26.87 38.00 -31.32
CA GLN A 237 -26.21 37.72 -30.05
C GLN A 237 -26.75 36.44 -29.41
N LEU A 238 -28.06 36.16 -29.56
CA LEU A 238 -28.71 34.99 -28.99
C LEU A 238 -28.17 33.68 -29.55
N GLU A 239 -27.88 33.64 -30.87
CA GLU A 239 -27.28 32.46 -31.51
C GLU A 239 -25.83 32.28 -31.07
N SER A 240 -25.07 33.38 -30.98
CA SER A 240 -23.70 33.35 -30.48
C SER A 240 -23.64 32.85 -29.01
N GLU A 241 -24.53 33.34 -28.15
CA GLU A 241 -24.61 32.94 -26.75
C GLU A 241 -25.01 31.44 -26.60
N ALA A 242 -25.95 30.96 -27.40
CA ALA A 242 -26.33 29.57 -27.42
C ALA A 242 -25.18 28.65 -27.86
N ALA A 243 -24.50 29.02 -28.94
CA ALA A 243 -23.35 28.29 -29.46
C ALA A 243 -22.18 28.24 -28.43
N GLN A 244 -21.93 29.36 -27.74
CA GLN A 244 -20.91 29.42 -26.70
C GLN A 244 -21.27 28.54 -25.48
N ALA A 245 -22.53 28.53 -25.04
CA ALA A 245 -22.98 27.71 -23.95
C ALA A 245 -22.87 26.21 -24.27
N GLU A 246 -23.30 25.82 -25.48
CA GLU A 246 -23.14 24.44 -25.96
C GLU A 246 -21.67 24.02 -26.06
N LYS A 247 -20.81 24.92 -26.53
CA LYS A 247 -19.36 24.68 -26.60
C LYS A 247 -18.79 24.45 -25.21
N LYS A 248 -19.10 25.28 -24.21
CA LYS A 248 -18.66 25.13 -22.83
C LYS A 248 -19.10 23.81 -22.25
N TYR A 249 -20.37 23.41 -22.44
CA TYR A 249 -20.88 22.10 -21.98
C TYR A 249 -20.12 20.96 -22.65
N LYS A 250 -19.94 20.98 -23.99
CA LYS A 250 -19.20 19.91 -24.69
C LYS A 250 -17.76 19.83 -24.27
N GLU A 251 -17.07 20.94 -24.07
CA GLU A 251 -15.70 20.98 -23.58
C GLU A 251 -15.59 20.39 -22.17
N ARG A 252 -16.57 20.69 -21.31
CA ARG A 252 -16.60 20.14 -19.95
C ARG A 252 -16.83 18.63 -19.94
N ILE A 253 -17.74 18.13 -20.75
CA ILE A 253 -18.01 16.69 -20.93
C ILE A 253 -16.79 15.96 -21.50
N SER A 254 -16.06 16.57 -22.43
CA SER A 254 -14.86 15.95 -23.03
C SER A 254 -13.71 15.78 -22.04
N LYS A 255 -13.72 16.51 -20.92
CA LYS A 255 -12.71 16.41 -19.85
C LYS A 255 -13.02 15.35 -18.81
N LEU A 256 -14.19 14.69 -18.91
CA LEU A 256 -14.52 13.61 -17.97
C LEU A 256 -13.53 12.45 -18.13
N PRO A 257 -13.07 11.88 -17.00
CA PRO A 257 -12.06 10.84 -17.01
C PRO A 257 -12.56 9.55 -17.67
N ILE A 258 -11.61 8.81 -18.23
CA ILE A 258 -11.79 7.51 -18.85
C ILE A 258 -10.91 6.52 -18.07
N ALA A 259 -11.36 5.27 -17.93
CA ALA A 259 -10.57 4.26 -17.23
C ALA A 259 -9.20 4.03 -17.88
N ILE A 260 -8.20 3.91 -17.04
CA ILE A 260 -6.85 3.51 -17.46
C ILE A 260 -6.82 2.02 -17.69
N LYS A 261 -6.22 1.58 -18.79
CA LYS A 261 -6.10 0.16 -19.14
C LYS A 261 -5.33 -0.61 -18.08
N LYS A 262 -5.74 -1.86 -17.81
CA LYS A 262 -5.13 -2.75 -16.81
C LYS A 262 -3.62 -2.91 -17.01
N ASP A 263 -3.11 -3.02 -18.24
CA ASP A 263 -1.69 -3.15 -18.53
C ASP A 263 -0.88 -1.91 -18.09
N THR A 264 -1.46 -0.72 -18.28
CA THR A 264 -0.85 0.54 -17.83
C THR A 264 -0.84 0.62 -16.31
N LEU A 265 -1.93 0.23 -15.64
CA LEU A 265 -2.00 0.16 -14.18
C LEU A 265 -1.00 -0.86 -13.63
N SER A 266 -0.87 -2.04 -14.25
CA SER A 266 0.13 -3.04 -13.88
C SER A 266 1.55 -2.49 -13.95
N THR A 267 1.89 -1.74 -15.01
CA THR A 267 3.20 -1.09 -15.13
C THR A 267 3.44 -0.08 -14.01
N LYS A 268 2.43 0.72 -13.65
CA LYS A 268 2.52 1.69 -12.54
C LYS A 268 2.64 1.00 -11.18
N CYS A 269 1.87 -0.05 -10.93
CA CYS A 269 1.96 -0.84 -9.70
C CYS A 269 3.36 -1.45 -9.54
N ASN A 270 3.91 -2.03 -10.61
CA ASN A 270 5.27 -2.59 -10.59
C ASN A 270 6.33 -1.51 -10.31
N ALA A 271 6.22 -0.34 -10.92
CA ALA A 271 7.13 0.78 -10.67
C ALA A 271 7.03 1.32 -9.25
N ALA A 272 5.83 1.30 -8.67
CA ALA A 272 5.53 1.70 -7.30
C ALA A 272 5.81 0.58 -6.27
N ASN A 273 6.16 -0.62 -6.72
CA ASN A 273 6.32 -1.82 -5.90
C ASN A 273 5.06 -2.15 -5.05
N LEU A 274 3.90 -2.01 -5.68
CA LEU A 274 2.60 -2.36 -5.10
C LEU A 274 2.25 -3.82 -5.45
N SER A 275 1.49 -4.50 -4.56
CA SER A 275 1.05 -5.89 -4.75
C SER A 275 -0.01 -6.03 -5.85
N GLU A 276 -0.31 -7.29 -6.25
CA GLU A 276 -1.40 -7.59 -7.19
C GLU A 276 -2.77 -7.17 -6.63
N ASP A 277 -2.99 -7.26 -5.32
CA ASP A 277 -4.22 -6.78 -4.69
C ASP A 277 -4.45 -5.29 -4.95
N TRP A 278 -3.38 -4.50 -4.97
CA TRP A 278 -3.44 -3.08 -5.33
C TRP A 278 -3.77 -2.87 -6.81
N LEU A 279 -3.29 -3.73 -7.69
CA LEU A 279 -3.64 -3.65 -9.11
C LEU A 279 -5.16 -3.84 -9.29
N ASP A 280 -5.74 -4.86 -8.67
CA ASP A 280 -7.19 -5.13 -8.76
C ASP A 280 -8.01 -4.01 -8.09
N CYS A 281 -7.53 -3.47 -6.97
CA CYS A 281 -8.13 -2.30 -6.33
C CYS A 281 -8.13 -1.07 -7.26
N LEU A 282 -7.00 -0.76 -7.91
CA LEU A 282 -6.89 0.38 -8.84
C LEU A 282 -7.77 0.18 -10.08
N VAL A 283 -7.86 -1.04 -10.61
CA VAL A 283 -8.78 -1.36 -11.71
C VAL A 283 -10.21 -1.06 -11.28
N SER A 284 -10.64 -1.53 -10.11
CA SER A 284 -11.98 -1.27 -9.58
C SER A 284 -12.27 0.22 -9.39
N ILE A 285 -11.30 0.98 -8.87
CA ILE A 285 -11.43 2.44 -8.72
C ILE A 285 -11.65 3.11 -10.08
N TRP A 286 -10.84 2.76 -11.10
CA TRP A 286 -10.96 3.35 -12.42
C TRP A 286 -12.25 2.95 -13.15
N GLU A 287 -12.74 1.72 -12.96
CA GLU A 287 -14.04 1.27 -13.48
C GLU A 287 -15.19 2.07 -12.85
N GLN A 288 -15.15 2.34 -11.55
CA GLN A 288 -16.13 3.18 -10.89
C GLN A 288 -16.07 4.63 -11.39
N ILE A 289 -14.88 5.20 -11.58
CA ILE A 289 -14.69 6.55 -12.13
C ILE A 289 -15.28 6.63 -13.56
N GLU A 290 -15.02 5.63 -14.40
CA GLU A 290 -15.58 5.58 -15.75
C GLU A 290 -17.10 5.42 -15.75
N THR A 291 -17.63 4.59 -14.85
CA THR A 291 -19.08 4.42 -14.67
C THR A 291 -19.72 5.75 -14.28
N ALA A 292 -19.15 6.49 -13.33
CA ALA A 292 -19.63 7.80 -12.95
C ALA A 292 -19.56 8.81 -14.12
N SER A 293 -18.46 8.81 -14.86
CA SER A 293 -18.30 9.64 -16.05
C SER A 293 -19.38 9.37 -17.10
N ASN A 294 -19.71 8.10 -17.31
CA ASN A 294 -20.74 7.69 -18.26
C ASN A 294 -22.15 8.04 -17.76
N SER A 295 -22.43 7.88 -16.44
CA SER A 295 -23.69 8.32 -15.84
C SER A 295 -23.90 9.83 -16.02
N ILE A 296 -22.86 10.64 -15.77
CA ILE A 296 -22.90 12.10 -16.00
C ILE A 296 -23.21 12.44 -17.47
N LYS A 297 -22.57 11.74 -18.42
CA LYS A 297 -22.83 11.93 -19.86
C LYS A 297 -24.25 11.61 -20.25
N GLN A 298 -24.84 10.58 -19.63
CA GLN A 298 -26.17 10.08 -19.92
C GLN A 298 -27.27 10.75 -19.08
N ASP A 299 -26.92 11.67 -18.18
CA ASP A 299 -27.83 12.32 -17.23
C ASP A 299 -28.53 11.32 -16.30
N ALA A 300 -27.83 10.25 -15.95
CA ALA A 300 -28.28 9.21 -15.04
C ALA A 300 -27.69 9.43 -13.65
N ASP A 301 -28.33 8.83 -12.64
CA ASP A 301 -27.83 8.89 -11.25
C ASP A 301 -26.48 8.20 -11.14
N ILE A 302 -25.57 8.84 -10.39
CA ILE A 302 -24.24 8.30 -10.12
C ILE A 302 -24.35 7.24 -9.01
N THR A 303 -24.06 5.99 -9.35
CA THR A 303 -24.05 4.86 -8.41
C THR A 303 -22.62 4.35 -8.24
N ILE A 304 -21.79 5.08 -7.49
CA ILE A 304 -20.41 4.67 -7.16
C ILE A 304 -20.22 4.63 -5.65
N ASP A 305 -19.33 3.77 -5.20
CA ASP A 305 -18.89 3.74 -3.80
C ASP A 305 -17.79 4.78 -3.57
N ILE A 306 -18.21 6.02 -3.27
CA ILE A 306 -17.31 7.13 -2.97
C ILE A 306 -16.38 6.77 -1.80
N LYS A 307 -16.92 6.08 -0.79
CA LYS A 307 -16.16 5.70 0.39
C LYS A 307 -15.02 4.74 0.03
N TYR A 308 -15.30 3.79 -0.84
CA TYR A 308 -14.26 2.87 -1.33
C TYR A 308 -13.10 3.62 -2.00
N ILE A 309 -13.39 4.62 -2.83
CA ILE A 309 -12.36 5.42 -3.50
C ILE A 309 -11.55 6.24 -2.49
N THR A 310 -12.22 6.93 -1.57
CA THR A 310 -11.56 7.81 -0.59
C THR A 310 -10.73 7.02 0.42
N ASP A 311 -11.24 5.91 0.96
CA ASP A 311 -10.53 5.07 1.91
C ASP A 311 -9.25 4.49 1.30
N ASN A 312 -9.30 4.01 0.04
CA ASN A 312 -8.13 3.49 -0.65
C ASN A 312 -7.11 4.60 -1.00
N LEU A 313 -7.58 5.81 -1.33
CA LEU A 313 -6.68 6.97 -1.50
C LEU A 313 -5.94 7.30 -0.20
N ASP A 314 -6.62 7.25 0.93
CA ASP A 314 -6.00 7.55 2.23
C ASP A 314 -5.00 6.46 2.65
N ILE A 315 -5.26 5.19 2.33
CA ILE A 315 -4.29 4.11 2.50
C ILE A 315 -3.06 4.34 1.61
N LEU A 316 -3.23 4.72 0.34
CA LEU A 316 -2.11 5.04 -0.55
C LEU A 316 -1.27 6.22 -0.05
N LYS A 317 -1.91 7.28 0.47
CA LYS A 317 -1.21 8.41 1.10
C LYS A 317 -0.39 7.96 2.31
N SER A 318 -1.00 7.15 3.19
CA SER A 318 -0.30 6.58 4.34
C SER A 318 0.89 5.74 3.92
N ASN A 319 0.75 4.92 2.88
CA ASN A 319 1.86 4.15 2.30
C ASN A 319 2.98 5.07 1.78
N SER A 320 2.63 6.13 1.04
CA SER A 320 3.60 7.12 0.55
C SER A 320 4.38 7.77 1.69
N GLU A 321 3.71 8.16 2.79
CA GLU A 321 4.35 8.69 3.99
C GLU A 321 5.28 7.68 4.67
N GLN A 322 4.91 6.40 4.70
CA GLN A 322 5.76 5.34 5.23
C GLN A 322 7.03 5.14 4.38
N PHE A 323 6.92 5.25 3.05
CA PHE A 323 8.08 5.22 2.17
C PHE A 323 9.02 6.41 2.44
N GLU A 324 8.48 7.61 2.66
CA GLU A 324 9.31 8.78 3.02
C GLU A 324 10.04 8.57 4.36
N LYS A 325 9.34 8.09 5.38
CA LYS A 325 9.95 7.78 6.68
C LYS A 325 11.08 6.75 6.55
N LYS A 326 10.87 5.70 5.73
CA LYS A 326 11.92 4.70 5.45
C LYS A 326 13.12 5.30 4.71
N ALA A 327 12.87 6.15 3.72
CA ALA A 327 13.96 6.81 2.98
C ALA A 327 14.79 7.72 3.90
N LEU A 328 14.14 8.50 4.76
CA LEU A 328 14.79 9.34 5.76
C LEU A 328 15.62 8.50 6.76
N GLN A 329 15.11 7.35 7.20
CA GLN A 329 15.83 6.43 8.07
C GLN A 329 17.12 5.93 7.41
N PHE A 330 17.08 5.56 6.14
CA PHE A 330 18.28 5.16 5.41
C PHE A 330 19.29 6.32 5.26
N GLU A 331 18.82 7.54 5.06
CA GLU A 331 19.69 8.71 5.01
C GLU A 331 20.33 9.04 6.36
N GLU A 332 19.60 8.85 7.46
CA GLU A 332 20.17 8.94 8.82
C GLU A 332 21.18 7.83 9.07
N ASP A 333 20.90 6.61 8.60
CA ASP A 333 21.83 5.49 8.72
C ASP A 333 23.16 5.73 8.00
N ILE A 334 23.12 6.41 6.85
CA ILE A 334 24.34 6.81 6.15
C ILE A 334 25.20 7.73 7.00
N LYS A 335 24.58 8.62 7.78
CA LYS A 335 25.26 9.68 8.54
C LYS A 335 25.66 9.24 9.95
N LEU A 336 24.83 8.45 10.63
CA LEU A 336 24.89 8.24 12.07
C LEU A 336 25.03 6.77 12.49
N PHE A 337 24.76 5.80 11.60
CA PHE A 337 24.77 4.39 11.95
C PHE A 337 26.20 3.81 11.95
N ASP A 338 26.76 3.67 13.14
CA ASP A 338 28.05 3.01 13.35
C ASP A 338 27.87 1.49 13.27
N ARG A 339 28.17 0.92 12.10
CA ARG A 339 28.04 -0.53 11.82
C ARG A 339 28.89 -1.39 12.76
N TYR A 340 30.06 -0.92 13.15
CA TYR A 340 30.94 -1.66 14.05
C TYR A 340 30.34 -1.74 15.47
N LYS A 341 29.86 -0.62 15.97
CA LYS A 341 29.17 -0.56 17.26
C LYS A 341 27.90 -1.40 17.26
N ALA A 342 27.10 -1.29 16.21
CA ALA A 342 25.86 -2.06 16.02
C ALA A 342 26.12 -3.57 15.93
N THR A 343 27.20 -4.01 15.28
CA THR A 343 27.58 -5.43 15.23
C THR A 343 27.93 -5.97 16.62
N LYS A 344 28.66 -5.18 17.42
CA LYS A 344 28.93 -5.56 18.82
C LYS A 344 27.66 -5.64 19.66
N GLU A 345 26.79 -4.66 19.52
CA GLU A 345 25.52 -4.61 20.24
C GLU A 345 24.60 -5.77 19.87
N LEU A 346 24.52 -6.12 18.59
CA LEU A 346 23.80 -7.31 18.12
C LEU A 346 24.35 -8.61 18.72
N LEU A 347 25.68 -8.71 18.81
CA LEU A 347 26.33 -9.86 19.44
C LEU A 347 25.93 -10.00 20.92
N GLU A 348 25.94 -8.90 21.66
CA GLU A 348 25.52 -8.86 23.08
C GLU A 348 24.05 -9.24 23.24
N LEU A 349 23.16 -8.69 22.40
CA LEU A 349 21.73 -9.01 22.44
C LEU A 349 21.45 -10.49 22.11
N ASN A 350 22.14 -11.05 21.12
CA ASN A 350 22.00 -12.47 20.77
C ASN A 350 22.51 -13.37 21.90
N ALA A 351 23.65 -13.02 22.50
CA ALA A 351 24.19 -13.75 23.66
C ALA A 351 23.22 -13.70 24.85
N LYS A 352 22.66 -12.51 25.14
CA LYS A 352 21.69 -12.33 26.22
C LYS A 352 20.40 -13.12 25.98
N LYS A 353 19.88 -13.10 24.75
CA LYS A 353 18.71 -13.89 24.35
C LYS A 353 18.96 -15.37 24.58
N TRP A 354 20.09 -15.89 24.10
CA TRP A 354 20.47 -17.26 24.30
C TRP A 354 20.55 -17.62 25.79
N CYS A 355 21.19 -16.78 26.63
CA CYS A 355 21.25 -17.00 28.07
C CYS A 355 19.87 -17.01 28.72
N SER A 356 18.94 -16.16 28.27
CA SER A 356 17.58 -16.09 28.81
C SER A 356 16.75 -17.35 28.53
N GLU A 357 17.07 -18.07 27.45
CA GLU A 357 16.44 -19.35 27.07
C GLU A 357 16.95 -20.53 27.92
N GLN A 358 18.09 -20.37 28.62
CA GLN A 358 18.70 -21.41 29.50
C GLN A 358 18.19 -21.35 30.94
N LYS A 359 16.98 -20.84 31.17
CA LYS A 359 16.40 -20.63 32.52
C LYS A 359 16.16 -21.89 33.36
N GLU A 360 16.47 -23.08 32.85
CA GLU A 360 16.43 -24.32 33.61
C GLU A 360 17.74 -24.51 34.40
#